data_ff2745da088657dfcdfc1ff600177231
#
_entry.id   ff2745da088657dfcdfc1ff600177231
#
_cell.length_a   1.000
_cell.length_b   1.000
_cell.length_c   1.000
_cell.angle_alpha   90.00
_cell.angle_beta   90.00
_cell.angle_gamma   90.00
#
_symmetry.space_group_name_H-M   'P 1'
#
loop_
_entity.id
_entity.type
_entity.pdbx_description
1 polymer ?
#
loop_
_entity_poly.entity_id
_entity_poly.type
_entity_poly.pdbx_seq_one_letter_code
_entity_poly.pdbx_strand_id
1 'polypeptide(L)'
;MSKYAIGIDYGTLSVRALLVNIETGEEVAASIYEYPHGVMEEHIPSGKKLPVGWALQDPQDYLEGLLVTVRDVVLRNKILPVEVVGIGVDFTSSTVIPVKADKTPLCHLPEFKE
;
A
#
# COMPACT_ATOMS: atom_id res chain seq x y z
N MET A 1 28.46 -6.87 -4.47
CA MET A 1 27.20 -6.14 -4.38
C MET A 1 26.17 -6.99 -3.67
N SER A 2 25.55 -6.46 -2.64
CA SER A 2 24.49 -7.18 -1.92
C SER A 2 23.22 -7.25 -2.74
N LYS A 3 22.41 -8.25 -2.46
CA LYS A 3 21.11 -8.44 -3.11
C LYS A 3 20.00 -8.41 -2.06
N TYR A 4 18.94 -7.70 -2.38
CA TYR A 4 17.82 -7.49 -1.46
C TYR A 4 16.51 -7.86 -2.11
N ALA A 5 15.55 -8.21 -1.28
CA ALA A 5 14.15 -8.33 -1.67
C ALA A 5 13.32 -7.45 -0.76
N ILE A 6 12.18 -6.98 -1.28
CA ILE A 6 11.25 -6.20 -0.52
C ILE A 6 9.94 -6.98 -0.42
N GLY A 7 9.46 -7.19 0.80
CA GLY A 7 8.13 -7.75 1.05
C GLY A 7 7.16 -6.64 1.37
N ILE A 8 6.01 -6.63 0.71
CA ILE A 8 4.95 -5.67 0.96
C ILE A 8 3.77 -6.41 1.55
N ASP A 9 3.38 -6.04 2.77
CA ASP A 9 2.24 -6.63 3.46
C ASP A 9 1.15 -5.57 3.62
N TYR A 10 0.08 -5.72 2.85
CA TYR A 10 -1.09 -4.85 2.91
C TYR A 10 -2.06 -5.35 3.97
N GLY A 11 -2.11 -4.66 5.10
CA GLY A 11 -3.11 -4.93 6.11
C GLY A 11 -4.38 -4.09 5.93
N THR A 12 -5.27 -4.17 6.89
CA THR A 12 -6.54 -3.43 6.87
C THR A 12 -6.36 -1.94 7.15
N LEU A 13 -5.45 -1.59 8.04
CA LEU A 13 -5.27 -0.20 8.49
C LEU A 13 -3.92 0.39 8.07
N SER A 14 -3.01 -0.45 7.60
CA SER A 14 -1.65 -0.02 7.25
C SER A 14 -1.03 -0.97 6.25
N VAL A 15 0.05 -0.52 5.63
CA VAL A 15 0.92 -1.34 4.81
C VAL A 15 2.33 -1.30 5.37
N ARG A 16 3.01 -2.43 5.31
CA ARG A 16 4.40 -2.57 5.77
C ARG A 16 5.29 -2.99 4.60
N ALA A 17 6.46 -2.35 4.48
CA ALA A 17 7.52 -2.84 3.62
C ALA A 17 8.65 -3.38 4.49
N LEU A 18 9.18 -4.55 4.10
CA LEU A 18 10.30 -5.19 4.78
C LEU A 18 11.43 -5.37 3.77
N LEU A 19 12.61 -4.85 4.09
CA LEU A 19 13.80 -5.01 3.27
C LEU A 19 14.66 -6.14 3.84
N VAL A 20 14.92 -7.16 3.03
CA VAL A 20 15.65 -8.35 3.46
C VAL A 20 16.87 -8.56 2.59
N ASN A 21 18.02 -8.83 3.22
CA ASN A 21 19.21 -9.31 2.53
C ASN A 21 19.00 -10.77 2.18
N ILE A 22 18.91 -11.11 0.90
CA ILE A 22 18.57 -12.48 0.50
C ILE A 22 19.72 -13.45 0.64
N GLU A 23 20.95 -12.97 0.80
CA GLU A 23 22.12 -13.84 1.00
C GLU A 23 22.25 -14.30 2.45
N THR A 24 21.86 -13.45 3.40
CA THR A 24 21.98 -13.74 4.83
C THR A 24 20.66 -14.02 5.52
N GLY A 25 19.53 -13.63 4.91
CA GLY A 25 18.22 -13.69 5.55
C GLY A 25 17.97 -12.57 6.55
N GLU A 26 18.89 -11.62 6.68
CA GLU A 26 18.74 -10.52 7.63
C GLU A 26 17.66 -9.55 7.23
N GLU A 27 16.79 -9.21 8.18
CA GLU A 27 15.82 -8.13 8.03
C GLU A 27 16.56 -6.81 8.24
N VAL A 28 16.80 -6.09 7.14
CA VAL A 28 17.61 -4.87 7.15
C VAL A 28 16.83 -3.67 7.66
N ALA A 29 15.60 -3.53 7.23
CA ALA A 29 14.76 -2.40 7.58
C ALA A 29 13.29 -2.72 7.37
N ALA A 30 12.44 -1.98 8.06
CA ALA A 30 11.00 -2.03 7.84
C ALA A 30 10.44 -0.62 7.88
N SER A 31 9.35 -0.40 7.17
CA SER A 31 8.61 0.86 7.18
C SER A 31 7.11 0.56 7.18
N ILE A 32 6.38 1.29 7.99
CA ILE A 32 4.93 1.13 8.11
C ILE A 32 4.27 2.46 7.74
N TYR A 33 3.24 2.37 6.91
CA TYR A 33 2.42 3.52 6.54
C TYR A 33 0.98 3.25 6.99
N GLU A 34 0.48 4.08 7.89
CA GLU A 34 -0.91 3.99 8.32
C GLU A 34 -1.78 4.72 7.30
N TYR A 35 -2.85 4.07 6.84
CA TYR A 35 -3.74 4.67 5.84
C TYR A 35 -4.45 5.89 6.44
N PRO A 36 -4.35 7.07 5.78
CA PRO A 36 -5.02 8.28 6.30
C PRO A 36 -6.53 8.10 6.49
N HIS A 37 -7.17 7.35 5.59
CA HIS A 37 -8.61 7.11 5.68
C HIS A 37 -8.96 5.85 6.47
N GLY A 38 -8.01 4.92 6.63
CA GLY A 38 -8.23 3.64 7.30
C GLY A 38 -9.40 2.89 6.69
N VAL A 39 -10.35 2.51 7.52
CA VAL A 39 -11.65 1.98 7.10
C VAL A 39 -12.69 3.06 7.34
N MET A 40 -13.33 3.50 6.26
CA MET A 40 -14.35 4.54 6.34
C MET A 40 -15.71 3.91 6.64
N GLU A 41 -16.27 4.23 7.79
CA GLU A 41 -17.54 3.67 8.25
C GLU A 41 -18.64 4.72 8.34
N GLU A 42 -18.28 6.00 8.43
CA GLU A 42 -19.24 7.09 8.60
C GLU A 42 -19.32 8.00 7.37
N HIS A 43 -18.16 8.40 6.86
CA HIS A 43 -18.07 9.33 5.72
C HIS A 43 -16.97 8.89 4.76
N ILE A 44 -17.17 9.21 3.47
CA ILE A 44 -16.13 9.09 2.44
C ILE A 44 -15.35 10.41 2.34
N PRO A 45 -14.22 10.47 1.58
CA PRO A 45 -13.41 11.69 1.51
C PRO A 45 -14.16 12.94 1.04
N SER A 46 -15.21 12.79 0.24
CA SER A 46 -16.05 13.91 -0.20
C SER A 46 -16.93 14.49 0.90
N GLY A 47 -17.00 13.81 2.06
CA GLY A 47 -17.89 14.18 3.16
C GLY A 47 -19.27 13.52 3.13
N LYS A 48 -19.57 12.77 2.06
CA LYS A 48 -20.85 12.07 1.97
C LYS A 48 -20.95 10.99 3.05
N LYS A 49 -22.10 10.98 3.75
CA LYS A 49 -22.34 10.02 4.82
C LYS A 49 -22.63 8.63 4.27
N LEU A 50 -22.04 7.62 4.89
CA LEU A 50 -22.28 6.22 4.54
C LEU A 50 -23.48 5.64 5.30
N PRO A 51 -24.21 4.71 4.68
CA PRO A 51 -25.26 3.97 5.40
C PRO A 51 -24.65 3.15 6.56
N VAL A 52 -25.47 2.89 7.56
CA VAL A 52 -25.05 2.09 8.72
C VAL A 52 -24.60 0.70 8.26
N GLY A 53 -23.49 0.24 8.79
CA GLY A 53 -22.93 -1.08 8.48
C GLY A 53 -22.04 -1.13 7.25
N TRP A 54 -21.85 -0.01 6.57
CA TRP A 54 -20.91 0.07 5.45
C TRP A 54 -19.48 0.30 5.95
N ALA A 55 -18.53 -0.31 5.28
CA ALA A 55 -17.11 -0.13 5.54
C ALA A 55 -16.38 -0.09 4.21
N LEU A 56 -15.71 1.03 3.93
CA LEU A 56 -14.99 1.25 2.67
C LEU A 56 -13.54 1.61 2.93
N GLN A 57 -12.69 1.33 1.94
CA GLN A 57 -11.29 1.73 1.95
C GLN A 57 -11.00 2.58 0.72
N ASP A 58 -10.01 3.48 0.82
CA ASP A 58 -9.60 4.31 -0.29
C ASP A 58 -8.40 3.67 -0.99
N PRO A 59 -8.51 3.28 -2.28
CA PRO A 59 -7.39 2.70 -3.02
C PRO A 59 -6.16 3.60 -3.10
N GLN A 60 -6.33 4.93 -3.00
CA GLN A 60 -5.21 5.86 -3.01
C GLN A 60 -4.29 5.62 -1.81
N ASP A 61 -4.84 5.22 -0.67
CA ASP A 61 -4.05 4.88 0.51
C ASP A 61 -3.08 3.73 0.22
N TYR A 62 -3.51 2.74 -0.57
CA TYR A 62 -2.66 1.62 -0.96
C TYR A 62 -1.49 2.08 -1.84
N LEU A 63 -1.75 2.94 -2.80
CA LEU A 63 -0.72 3.44 -3.72
C LEU A 63 0.28 4.33 -3.00
N GLU A 64 -0.20 5.25 -2.18
CA GLU A 64 0.65 6.11 -1.39
C GLU A 64 1.48 5.32 -0.39
N GLY A 65 0.86 4.33 0.27
CA GLY A 65 1.55 3.46 1.21
C GLY A 65 2.67 2.67 0.57
N LEU A 66 2.45 2.14 -0.63
CA LEU A 66 3.49 1.46 -1.39
C LEU A 66 4.65 2.39 -1.66
N LEU A 67 4.37 3.57 -2.19
CA LEU A 67 5.40 4.53 -2.55
C LEU A 67 6.20 4.99 -1.33
N VAL A 68 5.52 5.35 -0.24
CA VAL A 68 6.16 5.85 0.98
C VAL A 68 7.04 4.76 1.62
N THR A 69 6.51 3.56 1.79
CA THR A 69 7.25 2.50 2.48
C THR A 69 8.44 1.99 1.69
N VAL A 70 8.28 1.80 0.38
CA VAL A 70 9.39 1.34 -0.48
C VAL A 70 10.49 2.40 -0.54
N ARG A 71 10.14 3.65 -0.74
CA ARG A 71 11.12 4.73 -0.76
C ARG A 71 11.84 4.85 0.57
N ASP A 72 11.11 4.71 1.67
CA ASP A 72 11.70 4.81 3.00
C ASP A 72 12.76 3.74 3.24
N VAL A 73 12.45 2.46 2.99
CA VAL A 73 13.42 1.38 3.23
C VAL A 73 14.61 1.44 2.28
N VAL A 74 14.40 1.88 1.05
CA VAL A 74 15.47 1.97 0.04
C VAL A 74 16.39 3.16 0.31
N LEU A 75 15.82 4.36 0.50
CA LEU A 75 16.61 5.57 0.64
C LEU A 75 17.30 5.66 1.99
N ARG A 76 16.63 5.25 3.07
CA ARG A 76 17.22 5.29 4.40
C ARG A 76 18.46 4.39 4.51
N ASN A 77 18.48 3.29 3.77
CA ASN A 77 19.56 2.33 3.79
C ASN A 77 20.50 2.46 2.60
N LYS A 78 20.35 3.49 1.78
CA LYS A 78 21.19 3.77 0.62
C LYS A 78 21.28 2.59 -0.35
N ILE A 79 20.16 1.89 -0.54
CA ILE A 79 20.08 0.75 -1.46
C ILE A 79 19.90 1.28 -2.88
N LEU A 80 20.70 0.73 -3.81
CA LEU A 80 20.56 1.05 -5.23
C LEU A 80 19.45 0.18 -5.85
N PRO A 81 18.66 0.71 -6.77
CA PRO A 81 17.60 -0.08 -7.40
C PRO A 81 18.07 -1.39 -8.01
N VAL A 82 19.29 -1.44 -8.56
CA VAL A 82 19.88 -2.65 -9.14
C VAL A 82 20.13 -3.74 -8.10
N GLU A 83 20.21 -3.37 -6.82
CA GLU A 83 20.43 -4.33 -5.73
C GLU A 83 19.13 -5.01 -5.30
N VAL A 84 17.98 -4.48 -5.67
CA VAL A 84 16.68 -5.09 -5.36
C VAL A 84 16.31 -6.06 -6.47
N VAL A 85 16.30 -7.33 -6.15
CA VAL A 85 16.09 -8.40 -7.13
C VAL A 85 14.64 -8.84 -7.26
N GLY A 86 13.81 -8.46 -6.31
CA GLY A 86 12.39 -8.81 -6.37
C GLY A 86 11.57 -8.12 -5.30
N ILE A 87 10.27 -8.04 -5.57
CA ILE A 87 9.29 -7.53 -4.63
C ILE A 87 8.15 -8.54 -4.56
N GLY A 88 7.83 -8.99 -3.35
CA GLY A 88 6.69 -9.84 -3.09
C GLY A 88 5.60 -9.04 -2.41
N VAL A 89 4.35 -9.35 -2.73
CA VAL A 89 3.19 -8.63 -2.18
C VAL A 89 2.22 -9.62 -1.55
N ASP A 90 1.77 -9.29 -0.35
CA ASP A 90 0.72 -9.98 0.36
C ASP A 90 -0.38 -8.96 0.68
N PHE A 91 -1.62 -9.41 0.73
CA PHE A 91 -2.75 -8.49 0.91
C PHE A 91 -3.96 -9.21 1.55
N THR A 92 -4.88 -8.42 2.07
CA THR A 92 -6.12 -8.95 2.64
C THR A 92 -7.03 -9.50 1.54
N SER A 93 -7.76 -10.55 1.85
CA SER A 93 -8.70 -11.17 0.91
C SER A 93 -10.01 -10.39 0.84
N SER A 94 -10.74 -10.59 -0.26
CA SER A 94 -12.12 -10.09 -0.44
C SER A 94 -12.27 -8.57 -0.52
N THR A 95 -11.18 -7.84 -0.72
CA THR A 95 -11.26 -6.40 -1.02
C THR A 95 -11.37 -6.23 -2.53
N VAL A 96 -12.54 -5.78 -3.00
CA VAL A 96 -12.83 -5.63 -4.42
C VAL A 96 -12.80 -4.15 -4.79
N ILE A 97 -12.06 -3.83 -5.85
CA ILE A 97 -11.96 -2.44 -6.34
C ILE A 97 -12.24 -2.45 -7.84
N PRO A 98 -13.38 -1.90 -8.27
CA PRO A 98 -13.63 -1.77 -9.71
C PRO A 98 -12.72 -0.72 -10.32
N VAL A 99 -12.10 -1.06 -11.45
CA VAL A 99 -11.14 -0.19 -12.12
C VAL A 99 -11.44 -0.14 -13.63
N LYS A 100 -10.92 0.92 -14.27
CA LYS A 100 -10.92 1.03 -15.73
C LYS A 100 -9.86 0.09 -16.33
N ALA A 101 -9.88 -0.01 -17.67
CA ALA A 101 -8.87 -0.81 -18.38
C ALA A 101 -7.43 -0.35 -18.09
N ASP A 102 -7.21 0.94 -17.82
CA ASP A 102 -5.91 1.50 -17.45
C ASP A 102 -5.59 1.36 -15.97
N LYS A 103 -6.39 0.61 -15.22
CA LYS A 103 -6.25 0.35 -13.78
C LYS A 103 -6.63 1.53 -12.88
N THR A 104 -7.23 2.60 -13.41
CA THR A 104 -7.72 3.69 -12.57
C THR A 104 -8.93 3.22 -11.78
N PRO A 105 -8.92 3.30 -10.43
CA PRO A 105 -10.10 2.96 -9.62
C PRO A 105 -11.28 3.86 -9.97
N LEU A 106 -12.47 3.27 -10.12
CA LEU A 106 -13.66 4.05 -10.48
C LEU A 106 -13.97 5.14 -9.46
N CYS A 107 -13.72 4.88 -8.18
CA CYS A 107 -13.98 5.85 -7.12
C CYS A 107 -13.11 7.12 -7.24
N HIS A 108 -12.03 7.08 -8.04
CA HIS A 108 -11.19 8.26 -8.28
C HIS A 108 -11.67 9.10 -9.46
N LEU A 109 -12.65 8.61 -10.22
CA LEU A 109 -13.23 9.38 -11.33
C LEU A 109 -14.24 10.40 -10.78
N PRO A 110 -14.33 11.59 -11.41
CA PRO A 110 -15.27 12.62 -10.92
C PRO A 110 -16.70 12.15 -10.79
N GLU A 111 -17.17 11.27 -11.68
CA GLU A 111 -18.54 10.75 -11.68
C GLU A 111 -18.86 9.89 -10.46
N PHE A 112 -17.82 9.31 -9.82
CA PHE A 112 -18.00 8.33 -8.75
C PHE A 112 -17.45 8.78 -7.39
N LYS A 113 -17.04 10.04 -7.25
CA LYS A 113 -16.49 10.55 -5.99
C LYS A 113 -17.57 10.84 -4.93
N GLU A 114 -18.81 10.73 -5.28
CA GLU A 114 -19.94 10.97 -4.38
C GLU A 114 -20.70 9.70 -4.02
#